data_ef716247be16fd5a67e40b657697bd4d
#
_entry.id   ef716247be16fd5a67e40b657697bd4d
#
_cell.length_a   1.000
_cell.length_b   1.000
_cell.length_c   1.000
_cell.angle_alpha   90.00
_cell.angle_beta   90.00
_cell.angle_gamma   90.00
#
_symmetry.space_group_name_H-M   'P 1'
#
loop_
_entity.id
_entity.type
_entity.pdbx_description
1 polymer ?
#
loop_
_entity_poly.entity_id
_entity_poly.type
_entity_poly.pdbx_seq_one_letter_code
_entity_poly.pdbx_strand_id
1 'polypeptide(L)'
;MSRRFVVGKMKTPGTGGKDLRAGYKYSMITTREETSLKQNTTTKPDLEPETFRPNLSEQSDLLQTDQIEKLAKNLPPRTVGYPWTLIYSTAKHGMSLKTLYRSMTGVDTPMLLVIKDSDGQLFGALASEPFKIFKWTGDNMFFIKGDMDSLAFGGGGGEIGLWLDGDLYHGRSHSCKTFDNHILSKKEDFYVQDIEIWAFE
;
A
#
# COMPACT_ATOMS: atom_id res chain seq x y z
N MET A 1 -13.33 -7.86 -5.93
CA MET A 1 -12.02 -7.18 -6.14
C MET A 1 -11.27 -7.16 -4.82
N SER A 2 -10.05 -7.65 -4.79
CA SER A 2 -9.23 -7.75 -3.57
C SER A 2 -8.17 -6.65 -3.56
N ARG A 3 -7.88 -6.00 -2.43
CA ARG A 3 -7.00 -4.81 -2.34
C ARG A 3 -6.12 -4.84 -1.10
N ARG A 4 -4.83 -4.48 -1.23
CA ARG A 4 -3.82 -4.65 -0.18
C ARG A 4 -2.73 -3.57 -0.16
N PHE A 5 -2.24 -3.14 1.04
CA PHE A 5 -1.29 -2.03 1.19
C PHE A 5 -0.27 -2.16 2.35
N VAL A 6 1.00 -1.75 2.16
CA VAL A 6 2.11 -1.72 3.14
C VAL A 6 2.71 -0.31 3.24
N VAL A 7 3.06 0.20 4.42
CA VAL A 7 3.84 1.45 4.58
C VAL A 7 5.22 1.19 5.16
N GLY A 8 6.22 1.73 4.53
CA GLY A 8 7.56 1.80 5.06
C GLY A 8 8.29 3.07 4.65
N LYS A 9 9.15 3.60 5.51
CA LYS A 9 10.10 4.65 5.14
C LYS A 9 11.25 4.00 4.38
N MET A 10 11.45 4.34 3.11
CA MET A 10 12.67 3.95 2.40
C MET A 10 13.86 4.69 3.01
N LYS A 11 14.83 3.93 3.53
CA LYS A 11 16.17 4.48 3.76
C LYS A 11 16.95 4.36 2.46
N THR A 12 17.37 5.49 1.93
CA THR A 12 18.49 5.51 0.97
C THR A 12 19.72 4.88 1.64
N PRO A 13 20.54 4.08 0.94
CA PRO A 13 21.75 3.53 1.49
C PRO A 13 22.77 4.64 1.73
N GLY A 14 22.93 5.05 2.98
CA GLY A 14 23.87 6.09 3.38
C GLY A 14 23.90 6.32 4.89
N THR A 15 24.90 5.74 5.54
CA THR A 15 25.52 6.11 6.83
C THR A 15 24.69 6.17 8.12
N GLY A 16 25.06 5.26 9.03
CA GLY A 16 25.25 5.57 10.45
C GLY A 16 24.04 5.64 11.34
N GLY A 17 23.96 4.63 12.20
CA GLY A 17 23.00 4.39 13.25
C GLY A 17 22.61 5.56 14.14
N LYS A 18 21.36 5.46 14.56
CA LYS A 18 20.91 5.64 15.96
C LYS A 18 19.51 5.08 16.10
N ASP A 19 19.31 4.24 17.10
CA ASP A 19 18.02 3.71 17.52
C ASP A 19 17.00 4.86 17.68
N LEU A 20 15.96 4.85 16.86
CA LEU A 20 14.74 5.55 17.12
C LEU A 20 13.61 4.51 17.13
N ARG A 21 13.36 3.95 18.31
CA ARG A 21 12.12 3.25 18.66
C ARG A 21 10.95 4.27 18.70
N ALA A 22 10.60 4.80 17.55
CA ALA A 22 9.33 5.50 17.36
C ALA A 22 8.42 4.53 16.59
N GLY A 23 7.33 4.10 17.23
CA GLY A 23 6.47 3.02 16.80
C GLY A 23 5.87 3.21 15.41
N TYR A 24 6.58 2.75 14.41
CA TYR A 24 6.08 2.64 13.04
C TYR A 24 5.25 1.35 12.94
N LYS A 25 3.95 1.49 12.80
CA LYS A 25 3.07 0.35 12.46
C LYS A 25 3.09 0.16 10.95
N TYR A 26 3.66 -0.93 10.49
CA TYR A 26 3.62 -1.36 9.10
C TYR A 26 2.50 -2.37 8.91
N SER A 27 1.78 -2.32 7.80
CA SER A 27 0.64 -3.20 7.55
C SER A 27 0.37 -3.42 6.06
N MET A 28 -0.06 -4.62 5.70
CA MET A 28 -0.57 -4.99 4.37
C MET A 28 -2.10 -5.12 4.39
N ILE A 29 -2.79 -4.76 3.31
CA ILE A 29 -4.26 -4.68 3.26
C ILE A 29 -4.85 -5.45 2.08
N THR A 30 -5.98 -6.16 2.29
CA THR A 30 -6.77 -6.80 1.25
C THR A 30 -8.26 -6.57 1.44
N THR A 31 -9.02 -6.40 0.37
CA THR A 31 -10.48 -6.52 0.39
C THR A 31 -10.88 -7.81 -0.33
N ARG A 32 -11.42 -8.77 0.39
CA ARG A 32 -12.14 -9.90 -0.17
C ARG A 32 -13.60 -9.73 0.18
N GLU A 33 -14.48 -9.71 -0.81
CA GLU A 33 -15.92 -9.77 -0.54
C GLU A 33 -16.25 -11.18 -0.05
N GLU A 34 -16.52 -11.29 1.25
CA GLU A 34 -17.30 -12.42 1.78
C GLU A 34 -18.75 -11.98 1.74
N THR A 35 -19.55 -12.70 0.97
CA THR A 35 -21.01 -12.61 1.01
C THR A 35 -21.52 -13.04 2.37
N SER A 36 -21.75 -12.10 3.27
CA SER A 36 -22.43 -12.33 4.54
C SER A 36 -23.88 -11.92 4.43
N LEU A 37 -24.73 -12.88 4.76
CA LEU A 37 -26.18 -12.76 4.86
C LEU A 37 -26.61 -11.61 5.78
N LYS A 38 -27.54 -10.79 5.28
CA LYS A 38 -28.15 -9.68 5.97
C LYS A 38 -28.94 -10.17 7.21
N GLN A 39 -28.63 -9.60 8.36
CA GLN A 39 -29.62 -9.44 9.43
C GLN A 39 -30.02 -7.99 9.53
N ASN A 40 -31.33 -7.74 9.33
CA ASN A 40 -31.97 -6.46 9.51
C ASN A 40 -32.04 -6.12 11.00
N THR A 41 -31.47 -5.01 11.41
CA THR A 41 -31.87 -4.30 12.62
C THR A 41 -32.07 -2.83 12.30
N THR A 42 -33.29 -2.38 12.53
CA THR A 42 -33.74 -0.99 12.48
C THR A 42 -33.02 -0.17 13.54
N THR A 43 -32.40 0.95 13.11
CA THR A 43 -31.85 1.95 14.03
C THR A 43 -31.97 3.37 13.48
N LYS A 44 -32.20 4.29 14.40
CA LYS A 44 -32.37 5.74 14.39
C LYS A 44 -31.53 6.50 13.35
N PRO A 45 -31.98 7.71 12.92
CA PRO A 45 -31.18 8.57 12.05
C PRO A 45 -30.01 9.15 12.87
N ASP A 46 -28.85 8.51 12.74
CA ASP A 46 -27.60 9.11 13.16
C ASP A 46 -27.19 10.13 12.11
N LEU A 47 -26.82 11.31 12.58
CA LEU A 47 -26.10 12.34 11.82
C LEU A 47 -24.95 11.64 11.10
N GLU A 48 -24.97 11.62 9.77
CA GLU A 48 -23.89 11.09 8.99
C GLU A 48 -22.60 11.83 9.40
N PRO A 49 -21.55 11.11 9.82
CA PRO A 49 -20.27 11.77 10.09
C PRO A 49 -19.79 12.39 8.78
N GLU A 50 -19.46 13.68 8.82
CA GLU A 50 -18.93 14.42 7.68
C GLU A 50 -17.89 13.53 6.98
N THR A 51 -18.15 13.16 5.72
CA THR A 51 -17.25 12.32 4.95
C THR A 51 -15.99 13.11 4.68
N PHE A 52 -14.96 12.86 5.49
CA PHE A 52 -13.66 13.48 5.28
C PHE A 52 -13.10 13.01 3.95
N ARG A 53 -13.11 13.90 2.97
CA ARG A 53 -12.47 13.68 1.67
C ARG A 53 -11.06 14.25 1.72
N PRO A 54 -10.04 13.44 1.50
CA PRO A 54 -8.68 13.96 1.41
C PRO A 54 -8.56 14.87 0.18
N ASN A 55 -7.77 15.92 0.31
CA ASN A 55 -7.41 16.76 -0.82
C ASN A 55 -6.33 16.03 -1.63
N LEU A 56 -6.62 15.73 -2.90
CA LEU A 56 -5.67 15.10 -3.82
C LEU A 56 -5.06 16.16 -4.72
N SER A 57 -3.74 16.07 -4.97
CA SER A 57 -3.05 16.95 -5.92
C SER A 57 -3.59 16.80 -7.35
N GLU A 58 -4.13 15.63 -7.67
CA GLU A 58 -4.75 15.30 -8.94
C GLU A 58 -5.66 14.07 -8.83
N GLN A 59 -6.47 13.80 -9.85
CA GLN A 59 -7.34 12.62 -9.86
C GLN A 59 -6.52 11.33 -9.98
N SER A 60 -6.86 10.30 -9.20
CA SER A 60 -6.26 8.97 -9.32
C SER A 60 -6.86 8.22 -10.51
N ASP A 61 -6.01 7.59 -11.31
CA ASP A 61 -6.42 6.68 -12.38
C ASP A 61 -6.80 5.28 -11.84
N LEU A 62 -6.32 4.93 -10.65
CA LEU A 62 -6.51 3.60 -10.05
C LEU A 62 -7.59 3.56 -8.98
N LEU A 63 -7.71 4.60 -8.18
CA LEU A 63 -8.61 4.66 -7.03
C LEU A 63 -9.90 5.42 -7.36
N GLN A 64 -11.05 4.80 -7.11
CA GLN A 64 -12.34 5.46 -7.18
C GLN A 64 -12.60 6.29 -5.91
N THR A 65 -13.49 7.28 -6.00
CA THR A 65 -13.80 8.20 -4.89
C THR A 65 -14.19 7.47 -3.60
N ASP A 66 -15.05 6.46 -3.69
CA ASP A 66 -15.46 5.65 -2.52
C ASP A 66 -14.31 4.89 -1.88
N GLN A 67 -13.31 4.53 -2.69
CA GLN A 67 -12.12 3.83 -2.24
C GLN A 67 -11.15 4.77 -1.53
N ILE A 68 -10.99 5.98 -2.07
CA ILE A 68 -10.21 7.05 -1.46
C ILE A 68 -10.80 7.42 -0.09
N GLU A 69 -12.12 7.59 -0.01
CA GLU A 69 -12.81 7.87 1.26
C GLU A 69 -12.64 6.74 2.29
N LYS A 70 -12.74 5.49 1.84
CA LYS A 70 -12.51 4.32 2.70
C LYS A 70 -11.06 4.23 3.17
N LEU A 71 -10.10 4.48 2.27
CA LEU A 71 -8.68 4.55 2.64
C LEU A 71 -8.43 5.66 3.64
N ALA A 72 -8.95 6.87 3.40
CA ALA A 72 -8.75 8.04 4.26
C ALA A 72 -9.23 7.81 5.70
N LYS A 73 -10.37 7.14 5.88
CA LYS A 73 -10.90 6.78 7.22
C LYS A 73 -10.01 5.81 7.99
N ASN A 74 -9.11 5.16 7.30
CA ASN A 74 -8.29 4.06 7.80
C ASN A 74 -6.79 4.38 7.78
N LEU A 75 -6.42 5.62 7.50
CA LEU A 75 -5.04 6.08 7.54
C LEU A 75 -4.51 6.16 8.97
N PRO A 76 -3.20 5.94 9.19
CA PRO A 76 -2.58 6.22 10.47
C PRO A 76 -2.83 7.67 10.90
N PRO A 77 -3.03 7.95 12.21
CA PRO A 77 -3.31 9.30 12.70
C PRO A 77 -2.33 10.38 12.18
N ARG A 78 -1.09 10.01 11.94
CA ARG A 78 -0.03 10.90 11.42
C ARG A 78 -0.18 11.30 9.95
N THR A 79 -1.10 10.70 9.21
CA THR A 79 -1.38 11.00 7.79
C THR A 79 -2.77 11.59 7.59
N VAL A 80 -3.60 11.58 8.64
CA VAL A 80 -4.97 12.12 8.60
C VAL A 80 -4.91 13.64 8.47
N GLY A 81 -5.63 14.20 7.50
CA GLY A 81 -5.70 15.65 7.27
C GLY A 81 -4.62 16.19 6.32
N TYR A 82 -3.61 15.41 6.00
CA TYR A 82 -2.62 15.83 5.00
C TYR A 82 -3.16 15.63 3.57
N PRO A 83 -2.82 16.51 2.63
CA PRO A 83 -3.07 16.29 1.21
C PRO A 83 -2.38 15.02 0.71
N TRP A 84 -2.94 14.43 -0.33
CA TRP A 84 -2.34 13.30 -1.04
C TRP A 84 -1.69 13.83 -2.31
N THR A 85 -0.37 13.83 -2.37
CA THR A 85 0.39 14.30 -3.51
C THR A 85 0.84 13.12 -4.35
N LEU A 86 0.43 13.07 -5.63
CA LEU A 86 0.88 12.02 -6.55
C LEU A 86 2.32 12.28 -6.95
N ILE A 87 3.24 11.42 -6.49
CA ILE A 87 4.68 11.56 -6.80
C ILE A 87 5.15 10.64 -7.92
N TYR A 88 4.41 9.57 -8.19
CA TYR A 88 4.71 8.67 -9.29
C TYR A 88 3.44 8.01 -9.83
N SER A 89 3.38 7.87 -11.15
CA SER A 89 2.37 7.07 -11.86
C SER A 89 3.00 6.47 -13.10
N THR A 90 2.76 5.18 -13.35
CA THR A 90 3.24 4.52 -14.58
C THR A 90 2.66 5.15 -15.83
N ALA A 91 1.42 5.64 -15.78
CA ALA A 91 0.77 6.34 -16.89
C ALA A 91 1.50 7.62 -17.30
N LYS A 92 2.11 8.35 -16.35
CA LYS A 92 2.81 9.62 -16.59
C LYS A 92 4.32 9.44 -16.77
N HIS A 93 4.93 8.55 -15.99
CA HIS A 93 6.38 8.44 -15.86
C HIS A 93 6.95 7.19 -16.51
N GLY A 94 6.07 6.32 -17.06
CA GLY A 94 6.47 5.03 -17.62
C GLY A 94 6.75 3.96 -16.56
N MET A 95 6.93 2.72 -17.01
CA MET A 95 7.23 1.57 -16.14
C MET A 95 8.74 1.47 -15.92
N SER A 96 9.23 1.97 -14.80
CA SER A 96 10.65 1.95 -14.44
C SER A 96 10.87 2.14 -12.94
N LEU A 97 11.41 1.15 -12.28
CA LEU A 97 11.78 1.22 -10.86
C LEU A 97 12.79 2.33 -10.58
N LYS A 98 13.73 2.56 -11.49
CA LYS A 98 14.70 3.66 -11.39
C LYS A 98 14.02 5.03 -11.40
N THR A 99 13.01 5.22 -12.24
CA THR A 99 12.23 6.47 -12.28
C THR A 99 11.40 6.61 -11.02
N LEU A 100 10.78 5.54 -10.55
CA LEU A 100 10.05 5.48 -9.29
C LEU A 100 10.95 5.92 -8.11
N TYR A 101 12.14 5.34 -7.97
CA TYR A 101 13.09 5.74 -6.92
C TYR A 101 13.50 7.21 -7.01
N ARG A 102 13.70 7.72 -8.23
CA ARG A 102 14.03 9.13 -8.44
C ARG A 102 12.89 10.05 -8.01
N SER A 103 11.64 9.69 -8.32
CA SER A 103 10.46 10.47 -7.92
C SER A 103 10.27 10.52 -6.40
N MET A 104 10.77 9.53 -5.69
CA MET A 104 10.68 9.46 -4.22
C MET A 104 11.87 10.13 -3.51
N THR A 105 12.87 10.63 -4.26
CA THR A 105 14.04 11.29 -3.67
C THR A 105 13.64 12.57 -2.95
N GLY A 106 13.99 12.68 -1.67
CA GLY A 106 13.67 13.84 -0.83
C GLY A 106 12.28 13.82 -0.19
N VAL A 107 11.44 12.83 -0.49
CA VAL A 107 10.14 12.66 0.18
C VAL A 107 10.37 11.99 1.54
N ASP A 108 10.09 12.71 2.62
CA ASP A 108 10.27 12.24 4.00
C ASP A 108 8.97 11.83 4.69
N THR A 109 7.85 11.94 4.00
CA THR A 109 6.51 11.63 4.48
C THR A 109 6.12 10.17 4.23
N PRO A 110 5.12 9.64 4.93
CA PRO A 110 4.53 8.35 4.59
C PRO A 110 4.03 8.33 3.15
N MET A 111 4.10 7.17 2.50
CA MET A 111 3.68 7.01 1.11
C MET A 111 2.75 5.82 0.95
N LEU A 112 1.79 5.97 0.06
CA LEU A 112 0.85 4.95 -0.37
C LEU A 112 1.25 4.45 -1.75
N LEU A 113 1.64 3.17 -1.85
CA LEU A 113 1.81 2.45 -3.11
C LEU A 113 0.49 1.79 -3.49
N VAL A 114 0.00 2.03 -4.68
CA VAL A 114 -1.18 1.39 -5.29
C VAL A 114 -0.75 0.67 -6.54
N ILE A 115 -1.10 -0.60 -6.66
CA ILE A 115 -0.80 -1.45 -7.83
C ILE A 115 -2.11 -1.99 -8.38
N LYS A 116 -2.26 -1.93 -9.69
CA LYS A 116 -3.29 -2.63 -10.45
C LYS A 116 -2.62 -3.70 -11.30
N ASP A 117 -3.06 -4.95 -11.16
CA ASP A 117 -2.58 -6.03 -12.02
C ASP A 117 -3.43 -6.19 -13.29
N SER A 118 -2.94 -7.02 -14.21
CA SER A 118 -3.63 -7.33 -15.49
C SER A 118 -4.99 -8.03 -15.30
N ASP A 119 -5.25 -8.64 -14.13
CA ASP A 119 -6.53 -9.22 -13.76
C ASP A 119 -7.49 -8.20 -13.12
N GLY A 120 -7.10 -6.91 -13.07
CA GLY A 120 -7.85 -5.80 -12.49
C GLY A 120 -7.91 -5.81 -10.96
N GLN A 121 -7.02 -6.55 -10.29
CA GLN A 121 -6.92 -6.49 -8.82
C GLN A 121 -6.16 -5.24 -8.42
N LEU A 122 -6.67 -4.56 -7.38
CA LEU A 122 -5.99 -3.44 -6.76
C LEU A 122 -5.42 -3.87 -5.41
N PHE A 123 -4.13 -3.63 -5.21
CA PHE A 123 -3.41 -3.91 -3.98
C PHE A 123 -2.22 -2.97 -3.84
N GLY A 124 -1.50 -3.02 -2.72
CA GLY A 124 -0.36 -2.14 -2.54
C GLY A 124 0.09 -2.01 -1.09
N ALA A 125 0.59 -0.85 -0.68
CA ALA A 125 1.32 -0.68 0.57
C ALA A 125 0.91 0.56 1.38
N LEU A 126 0.06 0.41 2.41
CA LEU A 126 -0.22 1.34 3.53
C LEU A 126 -0.98 0.66 4.68
N ALA A 127 -1.09 1.29 5.86
CA ALA A 127 -1.77 0.74 7.04
C ALA A 127 -3.13 1.37 7.33
N SER A 128 -4.20 0.59 7.51
CA SER A 128 -5.36 0.68 8.45
C SER A 128 -6.67 0.02 7.98
N GLU A 129 -7.61 -0.28 8.92
CA GLU A 129 -8.86 -1.05 8.72
C GLU A 129 -10.03 -0.18 8.17
N PRO A 130 -11.08 -0.74 7.50
CA PRO A 130 -11.61 -2.11 7.52
C PRO A 130 -11.29 -2.97 6.29
N PHE A 131 -10.22 -2.70 5.62
CA PHE A 131 -9.67 -3.61 4.63
C PHE A 131 -9.01 -4.76 5.38
N LYS A 132 -8.88 -5.96 4.78
CA LYS A 132 -8.12 -7.02 5.43
C LYS A 132 -6.65 -6.60 5.47
N ILE A 133 -6.19 -6.22 6.65
CA ILE A 133 -4.84 -5.73 6.90
C ILE A 133 -3.98 -6.88 7.37
N PHE A 134 -2.84 -7.04 6.76
CA PHE A 134 -1.78 -7.88 7.28
C PHE A 134 -0.86 -7.01 8.13
N LYS A 135 -1.05 -7.06 9.44
CA LYS A 135 -0.22 -6.31 10.39
C LYS A 135 1.13 -7.01 10.53
N TRP A 136 2.12 -6.23 10.92
CA TRP A 136 3.40 -6.79 11.31
C TRP A 136 3.21 -7.81 12.44
N THR A 137 3.73 -9.02 12.22
CA THR A 137 3.59 -10.14 13.16
C THR A 137 4.51 -10.03 14.37
N GLY A 138 5.58 -9.22 14.26
CA GLY A 138 6.67 -9.16 15.24
C GLY A 138 7.79 -10.17 14.98
N ASP A 139 7.64 -11.07 14.00
CA ASP A 139 8.57 -12.17 13.74
C ASP A 139 9.93 -11.69 13.19
N ASN A 140 9.93 -10.66 12.37
CA ASN A 140 11.13 -10.11 11.76
C ASN A 140 10.97 -8.65 11.35
N MET A 141 12.04 -8.03 10.83
CA MET A 141 12.06 -6.62 10.41
C MET A 141 12.26 -6.45 8.90
N PHE A 142 11.90 -7.44 8.08
CA PHE A 142 12.05 -7.41 6.62
C PHE A 142 10.89 -6.66 5.96
N PHE A 143 10.72 -5.38 6.29
CA PHE A 143 9.59 -4.58 5.82
C PHE A 143 9.67 -4.24 4.34
N ILE A 144 10.79 -3.64 3.92
CA ILE A 144 11.02 -3.18 2.55
C ILE A 144 12.49 -3.41 2.20
N LYS A 145 12.73 -3.93 1.01
CA LYS A 145 14.04 -4.01 0.39
C LYS A 145 13.95 -3.42 -1.01
N GLY A 146 14.73 -2.39 -1.29
CA GLY A 146 14.92 -1.82 -2.62
C GLY A 146 16.32 -2.15 -3.13
N ASP A 147 16.40 -2.74 -4.32
CA ASP A 147 17.61 -2.95 -5.09
C ASP A 147 17.49 -2.22 -6.44
N MET A 148 18.54 -2.24 -7.26
CA MET A 148 18.49 -1.64 -8.61
C MET A 148 17.49 -2.37 -9.52
N ASP A 149 17.30 -3.66 -9.29
CA ASP A 149 16.55 -4.56 -10.16
C ASP A 149 15.24 -5.06 -9.53
N SER A 150 14.95 -4.67 -8.29
CA SER A 150 13.72 -5.11 -7.63
C SER A 150 13.32 -4.26 -6.43
N LEU A 151 12.02 -4.31 -6.13
CA LEU A 151 11.42 -3.74 -4.92
C LEU A 151 10.62 -4.83 -4.22
N ALA A 152 10.90 -5.06 -2.93
CA ALA A 152 10.26 -6.12 -2.15
C ALA A 152 9.69 -5.60 -0.83
N PHE A 153 8.55 -6.16 -0.43
CA PHE A 153 7.86 -5.87 0.83
C PHE A 153 7.55 -7.15 1.59
N GLY A 154 7.98 -7.21 2.83
CA GLY A 154 7.83 -8.38 3.68
C GLY A 154 8.72 -9.54 3.28
N GLY A 155 9.09 -10.37 4.23
CA GLY A 155 9.97 -11.52 4.00
C GLY A 155 9.90 -12.56 5.12
N GLY A 156 10.84 -13.49 5.10
CA GLY A 156 10.97 -14.54 6.10
C GLY A 156 10.35 -15.86 5.66
N GLY A 157 11.03 -16.96 6.02
CA GLY A 157 10.65 -18.30 5.57
C GLY A 157 11.03 -18.64 4.13
N GLY A 158 11.87 -17.79 3.47
CA GLY A 158 12.21 -17.96 2.05
C GLY A 158 11.25 -17.25 1.09
N GLU A 159 10.16 -16.68 1.61
CA GLU A 159 9.10 -16.07 0.81
C GLU A 159 9.05 -14.55 0.99
N ILE A 160 8.54 -13.85 -0.03
CA ILE A 160 8.40 -12.39 -0.08
C ILE A 160 6.91 -12.05 -0.22
N GLY A 161 6.40 -11.14 0.62
CA GLY A 161 4.99 -10.76 0.62
C GLY A 161 4.54 -10.08 -0.66
N LEU A 162 5.37 -9.19 -1.20
CA LEU A 162 5.20 -8.54 -2.50
C LEU A 162 6.57 -8.25 -3.09
N TRP A 163 6.80 -8.67 -4.32
CA TRP A 163 8.00 -8.39 -5.09
C TRP A 163 7.63 -7.80 -6.46
N LEU A 164 8.40 -6.82 -6.90
CA LEU A 164 8.30 -6.18 -8.21
C LEU A 164 9.67 -6.19 -8.89
N ASP A 165 9.71 -6.44 -10.19
CA ASP A 165 10.94 -6.36 -10.98
C ASP A 165 11.37 -4.91 -11.29
N GLY A 166 12.58 -4.76 -11.88
CA GLY A 166 13.16 -3.46 -12.22
C GLY A 166 12.41 -2.68 -13.29
N ASP A 167 11.70 -3.38 -14.15
CA ASP A 167 10.87 -2.79 -15.20
C ASP A 167 9.45 -2.50 -14.73
N LEU A 168 9.10 -2.88 -13.49
CA LEU A 168 7.76 -2.76 -12.91
C LEU A 168 6.67 -3.49 -13.72
N TYR A 169 7.06 -4.50 -14.48
CA TYR A 169 6.16 -5.25 -15.34
C TYR A 169 5.72 -6.57 -14.71
N HIS A 170 6.61 -7.25 -14.00
CA HIS A 170 6.31 -8.47 -13.27
C HIS A 170 6.25 -8.23 -11.78
N GLY A 171 5.29 -8.88 -11.14
CA GLY A 171 5.19 -8.95 -9.70
C GLY A 171 4.95 -10.37 -9.21
N ARG A 172 5.33 -10.62 -7.98
CA ARG A 172 5.11 -11.88 -7.26
C ARG A 172 4.62 -11.60 -5.85
N SER A 173 3.74 -12.44 -5.34
CA SER A 173 3.26 -12.33 -3.98
C SER A 173 3.06 -13.70 -3.36
N HIS A 174 3.69 -13.91 -2.22
CA HIS A 174 3.50 -15.08 -1.36
C HIS A 174 3.11 -14.68 0.06
N SER A 175 2.66 -15.63 0.85
CA SER A 175 2.57 -15.45 2.29
C SER A 175 3.97 -15.30 2.87
N CYS A 176 4.20 -14.27 3.68
CA CYS A 176 5.49 -14.08 4.33
C CYS A 176 5.36 -13.93 5.84
N LYS A 177 6.41 -14.24 6.58
CA LYS A 177 6.40 -14.17 8.05
C LYS A 177 6.27 -12.76 8.60
N THR A 178 6.72 -11.73 7.87
CA THR A 178 6.59 -10.33 8.31
C THR A 178 5.14 -9.93 8.51
N PHE A 179 4.23 -10.37 7.63
CA PHE A 179 2.85 -9.89 7.59
C PHE A 179 1.79 -10.98 7.69
N ASP A 180 2.17 -12.25 7.62
CA ASP A 180 1.22 -13.39 7.57
C ASP A 180 0.11 -13.16 6.53
N ASN A 181 0.49 -12.62 5.37
CA ASN A 181 -0.42 -12.24 4.31
C ASN A 181 -0.81 -13.43 3.43
N HIS A 182 -2.00 -13.37 2.83
CA HIS A 182 -2.30 -14.22 1.68
C HIS A 182 -1.65 -13.65 0.42
N ILE A 183 -1.66 -14.40 -0.70
CA ILE A 183 -1.27 -13.86 -2.00
C ILE A 183 -2.09 -12.61 -2.33
N LEU A 184 -1.46 -11.59 -2.93
CA LEU A 184 -2.04 -10.27 -3.12
C LEU A 184 -2.86 -10.16 -4.39
N SER A 185 -2.47 -10.81 -5.44
CA SER A 185 -3.21 -10.97 -6.69
C SER A 185 -4.07 -12.24 -6.64
N LYS A 186 -4.69 -12.61 -7.75
CA LYS A 186 -5.35 -13.91 -7.93
C LYS A 186 -4.35 -15.06 -8.06
N LYS A 187 -3.16 -14.76 -8.55
CA LYS A 187 -2.04 -15.69 -8.79
C LYS A 187 -0.82 -15.21 -8.01
N GLU A 188 0.09 -16.12 -7.73
CA GLU A 188 1.37 -15.80 -7.10
C GLU A 188 2.22 -14.90 -8.00
N ASP A 189 2.35 -15.26 -9.27
CA ASP A 189 2.98 -14.44 -10.32
C ASP A 189 1.90 -13.66 -11.07
N PHE A 190 2.11 -12.36 -11.25
CA PHE A 190 1.17 -11.47 -11.92
C PHE A 190 1.91 -10.44 -12.78
N TYR A 191 1.20 -9.90 -13.78
CA TYR A 191 1.65 -8.75 -14.53
C TYR A 191 1.08 -7.47 -13.94
N VAL A 192 1.93 -6.47 -13.82
CA VAL A 192 1.52 -5.13 -13.38
C VAL A 192 0.90 -4.41 -14.58
N GLN A 193 -0.28 -3.83 -14.38
CA GLN A 193 -0.90 -2.95 -15.35
C GLN A 193 -0.50 -1.50 -15.09
N ASP A 194 -0.71 -1.04 -13.85
CA ASP A 194 -0.43 0.33 -13.45
C ASP A 194 0.01 0.42 -12.00
N ILE A 195 0.80 1.46 -11.68
CA ILE A 195 1.25 1.81 -10.33
C ILE A 195 1.05 3.30 -10.10
N GLU A 196 0.58 3.65 -8.91
CA GLU A 196 0.60 5.02 -8.36
C GLU A 196 1.29 5.04 -7.00
N ILE A 197 2.02 6.12 -6.72
CA ILE A 197 2.57 6.42 -5.38
C ILE A 197 2.11 7.80 -4.95
N TRP A 198 1.49 7.84 -3.78
CA TRP A 198 0.97 9.03 -3.15
C TRP A 198 1.75 9.35 -1.88
N ALA A 199 2.23 10.57 -1.72
CA ALA A 199 2.80 11.08 -0.48
C ALA A 199 1.73 11.83 0.33
N PHE A 200 1.85 11.84 1.65
CA PHE A 200 0.98 12.59 2.56
C PHE A 200 1.73 13.82 3.07
N GLU A 201 1.63 14.93 2.33
CA GLU A 201 2.36 16.17 2.60
C GLU A 201 1.58 17.43 2.18
#